data_99ac11e4c67077564a4555d6328f50c0
#
_entry.id   99ac11e4c67077564a4555d6328f50c0
#
_cell.length_a   1.000
_cell.length_b   1.000
_cell.length_c   1.000
_cell.angle_alpha   90.00
_cell.angle_beta   90.00
_cell.angle_gamma   90.00
#
_symmetry.space_group_name_H-M   'P 1'
#
loop_
_entity.id
_entity.type
_entity.pdbx_description
1 polymer ?
#
loop_
_entity_poly.entity_id
_entity_poly.type
_entity_poly.pdbx_seq_one_letter_code
_entity_poly.pdbx_strand_id
1 'polypeptide(L)'
;MKTSPDRPLTPTARAVRLGLVASMLLAGAAHAEGTSAKFVLTAYTNGAGGTDLVAGDYQTALAALTKPKRKLAVRDPLTTSTNLCVAYTMTKQWEMARTACDEAITEAKHERLRSPAWTYSTRLKQNSYVALAYSNRAVLNWLSNNSAGAEQDLSSAAAYAPKADFVARNLAALRSAPSTPAQAVVAPQK
;
A
#
# COMPACT_ATOMS: atom_id res chain seq x y z
N MET A 1 -1.33 -79.93 -68.07
CA MET A 1 -2.54 -80.62 -67.63
C MET A 1 -2.49 -80.90 -66.16
N LYS A 2 -3.43 -80.49 -65.47
CA LYS A 2 -3.95 -80.75 -64.16
C LYS A 2 -3.93 -79.47 -63.28
N THR A 3 -5.10 -78.97 -63.24
CA THR A 3 -5.68 -78.00 -62.36
C THR A 3 -5.70 -78.48 -60.90
N SER A 4 -5.35 -77.62 -59.97
CA SER A 4 -5.65 -77.85 -58.57
C SER A 4 -6.36 -76.66 -57.99
N PRO A 5 -7.40 -76.87 -57.19
CA PRO A 5 -8.37 -75.84 -56.87
C PRO A 5 -7.97 -75.01 -55.63
N ASP A 6 -8.48 -73.82 -55.67
CA ASP A 6 -8.44 -72.79 -54.66
C ASP A 6 -8.97 -73.22 -53.30
N ARG A 7 -8.31 -72.76 -52.26
CA ARG A 7 -8.85 -72.67 -50.89
C ARG A 7 -8.99 -71.24 -50.48
N PRO A 8 -10.13 -70.76 -50.04
CA PRO A 8 -10.26 -69.42 -49.52
C PRO A 8 -9.75 -69.32 -48.07
N LEU A 9 -8.88 -68.39 -47.85
CA LEU A 9 -8.44 -68.01 -46.53
C LEU A 9 -9.43 -67.00 -45.93
N THR A 10 -10.00 -67.33 -44.78
CA THR A 10 -10.85 -66.50 -43.99
C THR A 10 -10.05 -65.36 -43.35
N PRO A 11 -10.47 -64.09 -43.42
CA PRO A 11 -9.84 -63.03 -42.72
C PRO A 11 -10.29 -63.00 -41.24
N THR A 12 -9.40 -63.31 -40.34
CA THR A 12 -9.59 -63.05 -38.92
C THR A 12 -9.57 -61.54 -38.66
N ALA A 13 -10.72 -61.01 -38.33
CA ALA A 13 -10.90 -59.63 -37.91
C ALA A 13 -10.19 -59.43 -36.53
N ARG A 14 -9.03 -58.80 -36.57
CA ARG A 14 -8.40 -58.25 -35.36
C ARG A 14 -9.07 -56.92 -35.05
N ALA A 15 -9.92 -56.94 -34.04
CA ALA A 15 -10.44 -55.73 -33.43
C ALA A 15 -9.32 -54.95 -32.78
N VAL A 16 -8.87 -53.87 -33.42
CA VAL A 16 -8.02 -52.85 -32.84
C VAL A 16 -8.88 -52.00 -31.93
N ARG A 17 -8.80 -52.24 -30.63
CA ARG A 17 -9.33 -51.32 -29.62
C ARG A 17 -8.48 -50.07 -29.64
N LEU A 18 -8.95 -49.00 -30.26
CA LEU A 18 -8.44 -47.65 -30.06
C LEU A 18 -8.83 -47.23 -28.65
N GLY A 19 -7.84 -47.31 -27.75
CA GLY A 19 -7.92 -46.67 -26.46
C GLY A 19 -7.81 -45.14 -26.64
N LEU A 20 -8.95 -44.45 -26.49
CA LEU A 20 -9.01 -43.01 -26.40
C LEU A 20 -8.37 -42.62 -25.05
N VAL A 21 -7.08 -42.31 -25.06
CA VAL A 21 -6.41 -41.65 -23.94
C VAL A 21 -6.89 -40.20 -23.95
N ALA A 22 -7.95 -39.90 -23.21
CA ALA A 22 -8.34 -38.53 -22.90
C ALA A 22 -7.26 -37.94 -21.98
N SER A 23 -6.27 -37.29 -22.59
CA SER A 23 -5.34 -36.43 -21.89
C SER A 23 -6.11 -35.22 -21.36
N MET A 24 -6.60 -35.29 -20.14
CA MET A 24 -7.04 -34.11 -19.39
C MET A 24 -5.80 -33.23 -19.18
N LEU A 25 -5.61 -32.24 -20.04
CA LEU A 25 -4.81 -31.08 -19.77
C LEU A 25 -5.49 -30.33 -18.61
N LEU A 26 -5.13 -30.66 -17.38
CA LEU A 26 -5.31 -29.76 -16.25
C LEU A 26 -4.46 -28.52 -16.57
N ALA A 27 -5.09 -27.54 -17.23
CA ALA A 27 -4.60 -26.19 -17.22
C ALA A 27 -4.62 -25.74 -15.76
N GLY A 28 -3.52 -25.96 -15.06
CA GLY A 28 -3.25 -25.33 -13.79
C GLY A 28 -3.30 -23.84 -14.04
N ALA A 29 -4.44 -23.21 -13.70
CA ALA A 29 -4.47 -21.77 -13.50
C ALA A 29 -3.44 -21.50 -12.40
N ALA A 30 -2.21 -21.15 -12.81
CA ALA A 30 -1.27 -20.48 -11.94
C ALA A 30 -2.01 -19.22 -11.50
N HIS A 31 -2.64 -19.29 -10.32
CA HIS A 31 -3.04 -18.10 -9.61
C HIS A 31 -1.69 -17.43 -9.29
N ALA A 32 -1.29 -16.50 -10.16
CA ALA A 32 -0.37 -15.47 -9.75
C ALA A 32 -1.05 -14.86 -8.52
N GLU A 33 -0.60 -15.23 -7.33
CA GLU A 33 -0.86 -14.47 -6.11
C GLU A 33 -0.27 -13.09 -6.39
N GLY A 34 -1.06 -12.26 -7.05
CA GLY A 34 -0.77 -10.86 -7.22
C GLY A 34 -0.63 -10.34 -5.80
N THR A 35 0.60 -10.04 -5.39
CA THR A 35 0.87 -9.38 -4.13
C THR A 35 0.03 -8.10 -4.14
N SER A 36 -1.14 -8.16 -3.52
CA SER A 36 -2.04 -7.02 -3.39
C SER A 36 -1.22 -5.87 -2.84
N ALA A 37 -1.10 -4.80 -3.59
CA ALA A 37 -0.30 -3.66 -3.19
C ALA A 37 -0.89 -3.13 -1.87
N LYS A 38 -0.06 -3.08 -0.82
CA LYS A 38 -0.49 -2.63 0.49
C LYS A 38 -0.35 -1.11 0.59
N PHE A 39 -1.30 -0.47 1.23
CA PHE A 39 -1.18 0.94 1.58
C PHE A 39 -0.02 1.16 2.55
N VAL A 40 0.65 2.31 2.41
CA VAL A 40 1.81 2.69 3.22
C VAL A 40 1.51 3.98 3.96
N LEU A 41 1.56 3.92 5.30
CA LEU A 41 1.66 5.08 6.17
C LEU A 41 3.14 5.38 6.42
N THR A 42 3.51 6.64 6.42
CA THR A 42 4.92 7.05 6.58
C THR A 42 5.09 7.83 7.88
N ALA A 43 6.02 7.39 8.74
CA ALA A 43 6.31 7.99 10.03
C ALA A 43 7.75 8.55 10.09
N TYR A 44 7.95 9.64 10.83
CA TYR A 44 9.27 10.20 11.11
C TYR A 44 9.95 9.44 12.25
N THR A 45 11.00 8.69 11.95
CA THR A 45 11.72 7.86 12.93
C THR A 45 12.52 8.66 13.95
N ASN A 46 12.93 9.89 13.60
CA ASN A 46 13.64 10.81 14.50
C ASN A 46 12.73 11.56 15.47
N GLY A 47 11.41 11.39 15.37
CA GLY A 47 10.43 11.97 16.28
C GLY A 47 10.02 11.02 17.40
N ALA A 48 9.28 11.54 18.37
CA ALA A 48 8.71 10.72 19.45
C ALA A 48 7.88 9.59 18.86
N GLY A 49 8.03 8.37 19.38
CA GLY A 49 7.29 7.17 18.97
C GLY A 49 7.58 6.68 17.54
N GLY A 50 8.45 7.35 16.78
CA GLY A 50 8.64 7.04 15.36
C GLY A 50 9.24 5.66 15.11
N THR A 51 10.21 5.24 15.92
CA THR A 51 10.79 3.90 15.86
C THR A 51 9.77 2.83 16.23
N ASP A 52 8.95 3.10 17.25
CA ASP A 52 7.90 2.18 17.69
C ASP A 52 6.82 2.00 16.61
N LEU A 53 6.44 3.10 15.92
CA LEU A 53 5.51 3.04 14.78
C LEU A 53 6.01 2.12 13.67
N VAL A 54 7.28 2.23 13.30
CA VAL A 54 7.89 1.39 12.25
C VAL A 54 8.02 -0.06 12.71
N ALA A 55 8.25 -0.27 14.01
CA ALA A 55 8.27 -1.60 14.61
C ALA A 55 6.88 -2.24 14.78
N GLY A 56 5.80 -1.46 14.58
CA GLY A 56 4.42 -1.94 14.75
C GLY A 56 3.89 -1.85 16.19
N ASP A 57 4.66 -1.27 17.11
CA ASP A 57 4.22 -1.03 18.50
C ASP A 57 3.50 0.33 18.63
N TYR A 58 2.27 0.36 18.14
CA TYR A 58 1.47 1.57 18.07
C TYR A 58 1.04 2.10 19.45
N GLN A 59 0.91 1.24 20.45
CA GLN A 59 0.52 1.65 21.81
C GLN A 59 1.68 2.34 22.51
N THR A 60 2.89 1.80 22.44
CA THR A 60 4.10 2.45 22.96
C THR A 60 4.35 3.77 22.23
N ALA A 61 4.17 3.81 20.92
CA ALA A 61 4.26 5.05 20.14
C ALA A 61 3.28 6.12 20.65
N LEU A 62 2.00 5.77 20.85
CA LEU A 62 1.00 6.70 21.39
C LEU A 62 1.38 7.19 22.80
N ALA A 63 1.80 6.30 23.66
CA ALA A 63 2.25 6.69 25.00
C ALA A 63 3.44 7.67 24.96
N ALA A 64 4.38 7.48 24.03
CA ALA A 64 5.49 8.41 23.83
C ALA A 64 5.05 9.77 23.27
N LEU A 65 4.09 9.75 22.31
CA LEU A 65 3.57 10.94 21.64
C LEU A 65 2.68 11.81 22.54
N THR A 66 1.88 11.19 23.42
CA THR A 66 0.91 11.88 24.28
C THR A 66 1.46 12.26 25.65
N LYS A 67 2.65 11.78 26.04
CA LYS A 67 3.30 12.18 27.31
C LYS A 67 3.40 13.71 27.43
N PRO A 68 3.09 14.26 28.60
CA PRO A 68 3.27 15.68 28.86
C PRO A 68 4.70 16.12 28.56
N LYS A 69 4.85 17.26 27.87
CA LYS A 69 6.19 17.82 27.55
C LYS A 69 6.88 18.26 28.84
N ARG A 70 8.12 17.83 29.05
CA ARG A 70 8.99 18.55 29.98
C ARG A 70 9.23 19.95 29.40
N LYS A 71 9.23 20.97 30.24
CA LYS A 71 9.27 22.41 29.86
C LYS A 71 10.36 22.82 28.84
N LEU A 72 11.38 21.99 28.64
CA LEU A 72 12.53 22.26 27.75
C LEU A 72 12.50 21.45 26.41
N ALA A 73 11.59 20.53 26.22
CA ALA A 73 11.54 19.73 24.98
C ALA A 73 10.59 20.36 23.96
N VAL A 74 11.15 21.13 23.03
CA VAL A 74 10.41 21.58 21.85
C VAL A 74 10.26 20.38 20.92
N ARG A 75 9.05 19.86 20.79
CA ARG A 75 8.75 18.88 19.75
C ARG A 75 8.48 19.63 18.45
N ASP A 76 9.06 19.14 17.37
CA ASP A 76 8.69 19.61 16.03
C ASP A 76 7.22 19.30 15.76
N PRO A 77 6.36 20.31 15.49
CA PRO A 77 4.93 20.11 15.33
C PRO A 77 4.60 19.19 14.15
N LEU A 78 5.30 19.35 13.01
CA LEU A 78 5.09 18.54 11.82
C LEU A 78 5.36 17.05 12.08
N THR A 79 6.52 16.75 12.68
CA THR A 79 6.88 15.38 13.03
C THR A 79 5.89 14.76 14.01
N THR A 80 5.47 15.54 15.02
CA THR A 80 4.55 15.08 16.06
C THR A 80 3.16 14.79 15.50
N SER A 81 2.56 15.72 14.74
CA SER A 81 1.24 15.52 14.16
C SER A 81 1.22 14.41 13.10
N THR A 82 2.31 14.28 12.32
CA THR A 82 2.45 13.17 11.36
C THR A 82 2.49 11.82 12.07
N ASN A 83 3.30 11.67 13.11
CA ASN A 83 3.40 10.42 13.86
C ASN A 83 2.10 10.10 14.62
N LEU A 84 1.39 11.10 15.14
CA LEU A 84 0.05 10.93 15.74
C LEU A 84 -0.97 10.48 14.70
N CYS A 85 -0.98 11.07 13.49
CA CYS A 85 -1.82 10.65 12.38
C CYS A 85 -1.65 9.15 12.09
N VAL A 86 -0.39 8.68 11.99
CA VAL A 86 -0.07 7.26 11.76
C VAL A 86 -0.53 6.39 12.93
N ALA A 87 -0.18 6.78 14.17
CA ALA A 87 -0.50 5.99 15.37
C ALA A 87 -2.00 5.81 15.56
N TYR A 88 -2.77 6.89 15.48
CA TYR A 88 -4.23 6.84 15.62
C TYR A 88 -4.89 6.08 14.46
N THR A 89 -4.37 6.19 13.22
CA THR A 89 -4.87 5.42 12.09
C THR A 89 -4.69 3.92 12.33
N MET A 90 -3.50 3.50 12.74
CA MET A 90 -3.19 2.09 12.99
C MET A 90 -3.93 1.51 14.19
N THR A 91 -4.28 2.34 15.17
CA THR A 91 -5.11 1.94 16.32
C THR A 91 -6.61 2.16 16.11
N LYS A 92 -7.02 2.54 14.88
CA LYS A 92 -8.43 2.75 14.47
C LYS A 92 -9.17 3.82 15.30
N GLN A 93 -8.45 4.76 15.86
CA GLN A 93 -9.03 5.93 16.57
C GLN A 93 -9.34 7.03 15.55
N TRP A 94 -10.37 6.81 14.72
CA TRP A 94 -10.64 7.54 13.49
C TRP A 94 -10.75 9.07 13.64
N GLU A 95 -11.45 9.55 14.68
CA GLU A 95 -11.63 10.99 14.91
C GLU A 95 -10.30 11.66 15.32
N MET A 96 -9.54 11.01 16.22
CA MET A 96 -8.23 11.50 16.61
C MET A 96 -7.22 11.43 15.45
N ALA A 97 -7.31 10.38 14.63
CA ALA A 97 -6.51 10.25 13.44
C ALA A 97 -6.80 11.38 12.44
N ARG A 98 -8.08 11.70 12.21
CA ARG A 98 -8.50 12.78 11.32
C ARG A 98 -7.91 14.12 11.76
N THR A 99 -8.12 14.47 13.04
CA THR A 99 -7.57 15.70 13.62
C THR A 99 -6.04 15.77 13.45
N ALA A 100 -5.33 14.70 13.81
CA ALA A 100 -3.86 14.68 13.71
C ALA A 100 -3.36 14.74 12.26
N CYS A 101 -4.05 14.09 11.31
CA CYS A 101 -3.69 14.17 9.89
C CYS A 101 -3.94 15.56 9.31
N ASP A 102 -5.02 16.25 9.72
CA ASP A 102 -5.31 17.62 9.30
C ASP A 102 -4.28 18.60 9.86
N GLU A 103 -3.87 18.43 11.12
CA GLU A 103 -2.76 19.16 11.72
C GLU A 103 -1.45 18.91 10.95
N ALA A 104 -1.14 17.68 10.60
CA ALA A 104 0.07 17.35 9.83
C ALA A 104 0.10 18.06 8.46
N ILE A 105 -1.03 18.13 7.76
CA ILE A 105 -1.14 18.87 6.48
C ILE A 105 -0.92 20.37 6.72
N THR A 106 -1.51 20.91 7.79
CA THR A 106 -1.39 22.32 8.14
C THR A 106 0.06 22.69 8.47
N GLU A 107 0.73 21.90 9.31
CA GLU A 107 2.13 22.10 9.68
C GLU A 107 3.08 21.96 8.49
N ALA A 108 2.86 20.95 7.61
CA ALA A 108 3.66 20.78 6.40
C ALA A 108 3.54 21.98 5.45
N LYS A 109 2.35 22.56 5.30
CA LYS A 109 2.12 23.78 4.51
C LYS A 109 2.76 25.00 5.17
N HIS A 110 2.68 25.13 6.48
CA HIS A 110 3.34 26.20 7.23
C HIS A 110 4.85 26.12 7.08
N GLU A 111 5.45 24.95 7.21
CA GLU A 111 6.88 24.76 7.00
C GLU A 111 7.31 25.17 5.59
N ARG A 112 6.51 24.79 4.59
CA ARG A 112 6.74 25.19 3.19
C ARG A 112 6.66 26.70 2.96
N LEU A 113 5.84 27.42 3.72
CA LEU A 113 5.68 28.89 3.59
C LEU A 113 6.72 29.66 4.40
N ARG A 114 7.07 29.18 5.62
CA ARG A 114 8.02 29.87 6.51
C ARG A 114 9.46 29.75 6.06
N SER A 115 9.82 28.65 5.42
CA SER A 115 11.18 28.42 4.95
C SER A 115 11.30 28.79 3.46
N PRO A 116 11.89 29.94 3.11
CA PRO A 116 12.09 30.31 1.71
C PRO A 116 12.89 29.22 0.99
N ALA A 117 12.35 28.70 -0.09
CA ALA A 117 13.04 27.70 -0.89
C ALA A 117 14.01 28.38 -1.84
N TRP A 118 15.19 28.73 -1.36
CA TRP A 118 16.26 29.34 -2.17
C TRP A 118 16.84 28.37 -3.20
N THR A 119 16.69 27.08 -3.00
CA THR A 119 17.15 26.05 -3.92
C THR A 119 16.02 25.13 -4.36
N TYR A 120 16.19 24.52 -5.53
CA TYR A 120 15.27 23.51 -6.04
C TYR A 120 15.15 22.31 -5.10
N SER A 121 16.27 21.87 -4.53
CA SER A 121 16.29 20.75 -3.57
C SER A 121 15.49 21.04 -2.29
N THR A 122 15.60 22.27 -1.75
CA THR A 122 14.81 22.71 -0.59
C THR A 122 13.31 22.69 -0.92
N ARG A 123 12.93 23.17 -2.10
CA ARG A 123 11.53 23.15 -2.55
C ARG A 123 10.99 21.72 -2.71
N LEU A 124 11.78 20.81 -3.27
CA LEU A 124 11.40 19.39 -3.38
C LEU A 124 11.18 18.76 -2.01
N LYS A 125 12.07 19.03 -1.04
CA LYS A 125 11.94 18.55 0.33
C LYS A 125 10.65 19.06 0.99
N GLN A 126 10.36 20.34 0.89
CA GLN A 126 9.15 20.95 1.44
C GLN A 126 7.87 20.38 0.79
N ASN A 127 7.88 20.20 -0.52
CA ASN A 127 6.78 19.56 -1.23
C ASN A 127 6.58 18.11 -0.80
N SER A 128 7.67 17.38 -0.53
CA SER A 128 7.60 16.00 -0.02
C SER A 128 6.91 15.92 1.33
N TYR A 129 7.10 16.89 2.24
CA TYR A 129 6.39 16.93 3.52
C TYR A 129 4.88 17.07 3.34
N VAL A 130 4.46 17.98 2.44
CA VAL A 130 3.04 18.18 2.15
C VAL A 130 2.44 16.94 1.50
N ALA A 131 3.15 16.34 0.54
CA ALA A 131 2.73 15.10 -0.11
C ALA A 131 2.59 13.94 0.87
N LEU A 132 3.51 13.82 1.84
CA LEU A 132 3.48 12.79 2.87
C LEU A 132 2.25 12.94 3.77
N ALA A 133 1.96 14.14 4.23
CA ALA A 133 0.80 14.40 5.08
C ALA A 133 -0.52 14.06 4.36
N TYR A 134 -0.68 14.46 3.09
CA TYR A 134 -1.83 14.07 2.28
C TYR A 134 -1.89 12.55 2.04
N SER A 135 -0.75 11.92 1.74
CA SER A 135 -0.69 10.47 1.52
C SER A 135 -1.10 9.66 2.75
N ASN A 136 -0.69 10.09 3.95
CA ASN A 136 -1.11 9.46 5.20
C ASN A 136 -2.61 9.64 5.44
N ARG A 137 -3.16 10.85 5.20
CA ARG A 137 -4.62 11.09 5.34
C ARG A 137 -5.41 10.29 4.30
N ALA A 138 -4.89 10.08 3.11
CA ALA A 138 -5.52 9.21 2.13
C ALA A 138 -5.65 7.77 2.62
N VAL A 139 -4.61 7.23 3.27
CA VAL A 139 -4.67 5.90 3.88
C VAL A 139 -5.67 5.85 5.02
N LEU A 140 -5.71 6.86 5.89
CA LEU A 140 -6.77 6.99 6.91
C LEU A 140 -8.16 6.97 6.27
N ASN A 141 -8.39 7.81 5.24
CA ASN A 141 -9.66 7.89 4.55
C ASN A 141 -10.08 6.53 3.97
N TRP A 142 -9.15 5.82 3.31
CA TRP A 142 -9.42 4.49 2.79
C TRP A 142 -9.80 3.50 3.89
N LEU A 143 -9.00 3.42 4.97
CA LEU A 143 -9.24 2.48 6.08
C LEU A 143 -10.52 2.80 6.87
N SER A 144 -11.00 4.04 6.83
CA SER A 144 -12.27 4.48 7.42
C SER A 144 -13.45 4.48 6.43
N ASN A 145 -13.33 3.77 5.29
CA ASN A 145 -14.35 3.63 4.24
C ASN A 145 -14.74 4.94 3.51
N ASN A 146 -13.85 5.92 3.46
CA ASN A 146 -14.00 7.14 2.68
C ASN A 146 -13.11 7.09 1.42
N SER A 147 -13.50 6.28 0.43
CA SER A 147 -12.73 6.09 -0.80
C SER A 147 -12.55 7.38 -1.60
N ALA A 148 -13.60 8.20 -1.70
CA ALA A 148 -13.54 9.48 -2.41
C ALA A 148 -12.52 10.44 -1.77
N GLY A 149 -12.48 10.52 -0.44
CA GLY A 149 -11.47 11.29 0.29
C GLY A 149 -10.06 10.75 0.07
N ALA A 150 -9.89 9.43 -0.02
CA ALA A 150 -8.60 8.81 -0.31
C ALA A 150 -8.08 9.17 -1.70
N GLU A 151 -8.93 9.12 -2.72
CA GLU A 151 -8.58 9.51 -4.09
C GLU A 151 -8.19 10.98 -4.19
N GLN A 152 -8.97 11.87 -3.57
CA GLN A 152 -8.70 13.31 -3.53
C GLN A 152 -7.35 13.62 -2.87
N ASP A 153 -7.07 12.99 -1.75
CA ASP A 153 -5.83 13.20 -1.00
C ASP A 153 -4.62 12.63 -1.76
N LEU A 154 -4.72 11.46 -2.41
CA LEU A 154 -3.65 10.93 -3.24
C LEU A 154 -3.39 11.79 -4.48
N SER A 155 -4.43 12.35 -5.08
CA SER A 155 -4.28 13.33 -6.17
C SER A 155 -3.52 14.57 -5.68
N SER A 156 -3.86 15.07 -4.49
CA SER A 156 -3.15 16.19 -3.85
C SER A 156 -1.69 15.84 -3.56
N ALA A 157 -1.42 14.67 -3.00
CA ALA A 157 -0.06 14.19 -2.74
C ALA A 157 0.78 14.11 -4.03
N ALA A 158 0.20 13.56 -5.10
CA ALA A 158 0.86 13.46 -6.40
C ALA A 158 1.18 14.83 -7.02
N ALA A 159 0.32 15.83 -6.82
CA ALA A 159 0.58 17.19 -7.29
C ALA A 159 1.80 17.83 -6.62
N TYR A 160 2.07 17.52 -5.35
CA TYR A 160 3.23 18.03 -4.62
C TYR A 160 4.51 17.23 -4.89
N ALA A 161 4.44 15.89 -4.93
CA ALA A 161 5.61 15.03 -5.09
C ALA A 161 5.28 13.79 -5.95
N PRO A 162 5.12 13.95 -7.28
CA PRO A 162 4.66 12.85 -8.17
C PRO A 162 5.63 11.67 -8.24
N LYS A 163 6.91 11.88 -7.90
CA LYS A 163 7.96 10.84 -7.93
C LYS A 163 8.26 10.23 -6.57
N ALA A 164 7.53 10.62 -5.51
CA ALA A 164 7.73 10.05 -4.18
C ALA A 164 7.25 8.59 -4.14
N ASP A 165 8.09 7.70 -3.62
CA ASP A 165 7.80 6.25 -3.58
C ASP A 165 6.51 5.94 -2.82
N PHE A 166 6.30 6.58 -1.65
CA PHE A 166 5.09 6.39 -0.86
C PHE A 166 3.81 6.81 -1.61
N VAL A 167 3.87 7.87 -2.46
CA VAL A 167 2.75 8.28 -3.30
C VAL A 167 2.47 7.24 -4.38
N ALA A 168 3.51 6.80 -5.09
CA ALA A 168 3.38 5.80 -6.14
C ALA A 168 2.82 4.48 -5.61
N ARG A 169 3.29 4.03 -4.45
CA ARG A 169 2.80 2.80 -3.76
C ARG A 169 1.34 2.92 -3.36
N ASN A 170 0.93 4.05 -2.78
CA ASN A 170 -0.45 4.25 -2.35
C ASN A 170 -1.41 4.41 -3.54
N LEU A 171 -0.98 5.03 -4.64
CA LEU A 171 -1.75 5.05 -5.88
C LEU A 171 -1.90 3.65 -6.49
N ALA A 172 -0.86 2.82 -6.45
CA ALA A 172 -0.93 1.44 -6.90
C ALA A 172 -1.86 0.61 -6.00
N ALA A 173 -1.77 0.77 -4.68
CA ALA A 173 -2.66 0.12 -3.72
C ALA A 173 -4.12 0.50 -3.97
N LEU A 174 -4.42 1.77 -4.19
CA LEU A 174 -5.78 2.25 -4.47
C LEU A 174 -6.37 1.60 -5.74
N ARG A 175 -5.56 1.48 -6.81
CA ARG A 175 -6.00 0.85 -8.09
C ARG A 175 -6.23 -0.65 -7.99
N SER A 176 -5.48 -1.33 -7.13
CA SER A 176 -5.55 -2.79 -6.94
C SER A 176 -6.45 -3.22 -5.79
N ALA A 177 -6.93 -2.27 -5.00
CA ALA A 177 -7.71 -2.56 -3.82
C ALA A 177 -9.07 -3.17 -4.20
N PRO A 178 -9.43 -4.35 -3.68
CA PRO A 178 -10.81 -4.81 -3.71
C PRO A 178 -11.65 -3.81 -2.89
N SER A 179 -12.97 -3.80 -3.13
CA SER A 179 -13.92 -2.92 -2.44
C SER A 179 -13.95 -3.07 -0.90
N THR A 180 -13.10 -3.93 -0.36
CA THR A 180 -12.95 -4.21 1.07
C THR A 180 -11.70 -3.52 1.61
N PRO A 181 -11.72 -2.95 2.84
CA PRO A 181 -10.59 -2.21 3.40
C PRO A 181 -9.31 -3.04 3.43
N ALA A 182 -8.30 -2.57 2.75
CA ALA A 182 -6.99 -3.21 2.70
C ALA A 182 -6.20 -2.95 3.99
N GLN A 183 -5.18 -3.79 4.24
CA GLN A 183 -4.23 -3.56 5.33
C GLN A 183 -3.21 -2.49 4.94
N ALA A 184 -2.84 -1.64 5.90
CA ALA A 184 -1.74 -0.70 5.75
C ALA A 184 -0.49 -1.16 6.49
N VAL A 185 0.68 -0.72 6.03
CA VAL A 185 1.98 -0.91 6.70
C VAL A 185 2.63 0.45 6.96
N VAL A 186 3.45 0.55 7.99
CA VAL A 186 4.17 1.78 8.32
C VAL A 186 5.59 1.70 7.78
N ALA A 187 6.02 2.75 7.08
CA ALA A 187 7.37 2.90 6.56
C ALA A 187 8.07 4.12 7.19
N PRO A 188 9.41 4.07 7.34
CA PRO A 188 10.17 5.20 7.85
C PRO A 188 10.28 6.31 6.80
N GLN A 189 10.19 7.57 7.28
CA GLN A 189 10.62 8.76 6.54
C GLN A 189 12.10 9.01 6.87
N LYS A 190 12.92 9.10 5.84
CA LYS A 190 14.35 9.42 5.92
C LYS A 190 14.60 10.92 5.76
#